data_12caac22c511b62ebe8bf72152ae75e9
#
_entry.id   12caac22c511b62ebe8bf72152ae75e9
#
_cell.length_a   1.000
_cell.length_b   1.000
_cell.length_c   1.000
_cell.angle_alpha   90.00
_cell.angle_beta   90.00
_cell.angle_gamma   90.00
#
_symmetry.space_group_name_H-M   'P 1'
#
loop_
_entity.id
_entity.type
_entity.pdbx_description
1 polymer ?
#
loop_
_entity_poly.entity_id
_entity_poly.type
_entity_poly.pdbx_seq_one_letter_code
_entity_poly.pdbx_strand_id
1 'polypeptide(L)'
;SCPAASGACPIGAFQAVVGSSKFKFSYYITGFIILLGVILGRFICGFLCPFGWFQDLLHKIPGKKFSTQKLKPLRYLKYLILLVFVILLPMLVTNSIGMGDPFFCKYICPQGVLEGAIPLSLGNAAIRSALGKLFTFKSIILITVVVLSILFYRPFCKWICPLGAIYSLFNKISFLGIKIENDKCIGCQQCTKACKMDVNVLKTPNHPECIRCGACMKVCPKDAIHYQFMGKDMCIHKHKGTK
;
A
#
# COMPACT_ATOMS: atom_id res chain seq x y z
N SER A 1 11.55 11.90 14.22
CA SER A 1 10.68 12.27 13.10
C SER A 1 11.27 11.74 11.80
N CYS A 2 10.42 11.20 10.96
CA CYS A 2 10.82 10.70 9.65
C CYS A 2 11.12 11.92 8.73
N PRO A 3 12.26 11.99 8.02
CA PRO A 3 12.52 13.05 7.05
C PRO A 3 11.46 13.11 5.95
N ALA A 4 10.83 11.97 5.62
CA ALA A 4 9.69 11.90 4.71
C ALA A 4 8.41 12.54 5.29
N ALA A 5 8.35 12.85 6.59
CA ALA A 5 7.20 13.50 7.21
C ALA A 5 7.09 14.99 6.85
N SER A 6 8.10 15.58 6.24
CA SER A 6 8.09 16.98 5.76
C SER A 6 7.30 17.18 4.47
N GLY A 7 6.29 16.34 4.17
CA GLY A 7 5.37 16.50 3.06
C GLY A 7 5.42 15.41 1.98
N ALA A 8 6.44 14.56 1.98
CA ALA A 8 6.57 13.50 0.97
C ALA A 8 5.74 12.24 1.27
N CYS A 9 5.38 11.98 2.54
CA CYS A 9 4.58 10.82 2.92
C CYS A 9 3.11 11.19 3.13
N PRO A 10 2.17 10.70 2.29
CA PRO A 10 0.74 11.03 2.41
C PRO A 10 0.14 10.68 3.78
N ILE A 11 0.59 9.59 4.39
CA ILE A 11 0.09 9.17 5.72
C ILE A 11 0.59 10.08 6.83
N GLY A 12 1.86 10.52 6.79
CA GLY A 12 2.40 11.46 7.76
C GLY A 12 1.67 12.79 7.70
N ALA A 13 1.45 13.30 6.48
CA ALA A 13 0.70 14.52 6.26
C ALA A 13 -0.77 14.40 6.68
N PHE A 14 -1.43 13.26 6.41
CA PHE A 14 -2.79 12.99 6.84
C PHE A 14 -2.91 12.94 8.37
N GLN A 15 -1.97 12.31 9.08
CA GLN A 15 -1.95 12.32 10.55
C GLN A 15 -1.76 13.72 11.13
N ALA A 16 -0.93 14.54 10.50
CA ALA A 16 -0.75 15.94 10.91
C ALA A 16 -2.06 16.75 10.77
N VAL A 17 -2.83 16.51 9.70
CA VAL A 17 -4.14 17.13 9.51
C VAL A 17 -5.14 16.67 10.57
N VAL A 18 -5.24 15.38 10.81
CA VAL A 18 -6.17 14.79 11.79
C VAL A 18 -5.83 15.22 13.22
N GLY A 19 -4.54 15.32 13.57
CA GLY A 19 -4.09 15.72 14.90
C GLY A 19 -4.11 17.23 15.16
N SER A 20 -4.35 18.07 14.16
CA SER A 20 -4.31 19.54 14.31
C SER A 20 -5.67 20.16 14.53
N SER A 21 -6.36 19.81 15.61
CA SER A 21 -7.71 20.30 15.92
C SER A 21 -7.79 21.83 16.15
N LYS A 22 -6.67 22.49 16.49
CA LYS A 22 -6.59 23.94 16.78
C LYS A 22 -6.01 24.76 15.62
N PHE A 23 -5.41 24.16 14.62
CA PHE A 23 -4.83 24.87 13.47
C PHE A 23 -5.71 24.69 12.24
N LYS A 24 -5.95 25.76 11.49
CA LYS A 24 -6.57 25.69 10.15
C LYS A 24 -5.59 25.03 9.19
N PHE A 25 -5.44 23.71 9.28
CA PHE A 25 -4.59 22.97 8.38
C PHE A 25 -5.27 22.85 7.01
N SER A 26 -4.44 22.91 5.98
CA SER A 26 -4.90 22.80 4.60
C SER A 26 -5.45 21.40 4.34
N TYR A 27 -6.75 21.25 4.28
CA TYR A 27 -7.42 20.00 3.91
C TYR A 27 -7.09 19.52 2.49
N TYR A 28 -6.26 20.29 1.75
CA TYR A 28 -5.85 19.92 0.40
C TYR A 28 -5.16 18.53 0.34
N ILE A 29 -4.43 18.15 1.39
CA ILE A 29 -3.77 16.82 1.46
C ILE A 29 -4.82 15.70 1.48
N THR A 30 -5.85 15.86 2.31
CA THR A 30 -6.97 14.92 2.38
C THR A 30 -7.70 14.88 1.05
N GLY A 31 -7.99 16.04 0.46
CA GLY A 31 -8.60 16.15 -0.87
C GLY A 31 -7.76 15.50 -1.97
N PHE A 32 -6.44 15.68 -1.93
CA PHE A 32 -5.53 15.04 -2.88
C PHE A 32 -5.49 13.51 -2.76
N ILE A 33 -5.48 12.98 -1.52
CA ILE A 33 -5.56 11.52 -1.28
C ILE A 33 -6.89 10.96 -1.80
N ILE A 34 -8.00 11.65 -1.55
CA ILE A 34 -9.33 11.27 -2.04
C ILE A 34 -9.37 11.33 -3.56
N LEU A 35 -8.88 12.40 -4.17
CA LEU A 35 -8.84 12.58 -5.62
C LEU A 35 -8.07 11.44 -6.29
N LEU A 36 -6.87 11.15 -5.82
CA LEU A 36 -6.07 10.03 -6.32
C LEU A 36 -6.75 8.68 -6.08
N GLY A 37 -7.42 8.52 -4.94
CA GLY A 37 -8.20 7.32 -4.61
C GLY A 37 -9.36 7.09 -5.59
N VAL A 38 -10.09 8.15 -5.94
CA VAL A 38 -11.21 8.10 -6.88
C VAL A 38 -10.74 7.88 -8.31
N ILE A 39 -9.63 8.49 -8.73
CA ILE A 39 -9.13 8.33 -10.11
C ILE A 39 -8.48 6.96 -10.29
N LEU A 40 -7.52 6.60 -9.44
CA LEU A 40 -6.62 5.47 -9.62
C LEU A 40 -6.86 4.30 -8.66
N GLY A 41 -7.52 4.53 -7.52
CA GLY A 41 -7.70 3.52 -6.48
C GLY A 41 -6.36 2.97 -5.99
N ARG A 42 -6.24 1.65 -5.86
CA ARG A 42 -5.01 0.97 -5.40
C ARG A 42 -3.94 0.80 -6.49
N PHE A 43 -4.13 1.30 -7.69
CA PHE A 43 -3.10 1.32 -8.73
C PHE A 43 -1.82 2.03 -8.23
N ILE A 44 -1.97 3.10 -7.46
CA ILE A 44 -0.86 3.82 -6.83
C ILE A 44 0.00 2.89 -5.97
N CYS A 45 -0.63 2.02 -5.18
CA CYS A 45 0.10 1.04 -4.35
C CYS A 45 0.83 0.00 -5.20
N GLY A 46 0.36 -0.26 -6.43
CA GLY A 46 0.97 -1.20 -7.36
C GLY A 46 2.22 -0.67 -8.03
N PHE A 47 2.21 0.58 -8.45
CA PHE A 47 3.20 1.15 -9.38
C PHE A 47 3.98 2.34 -8.83
N LEU A 48 3.37 3.19 -8.00
CA LEU A 48 4.02 4.42 -7.53
C LEU A 48 4.63 4.30 -6.14
N CYS A 49 4.25 3.30 -5.33
CA CYS A 49 4.75 3.16 -3.97
C CYS A 49 6.16 2.56 -3.94
N PRO A 50 7.21 3.30 -3.51
CA PRO A 50 8.58 2.79 -3.47
C PRO A 50 8.72 1.62 -2.50
N PHE A 51 8.02 1.66 -1.36
CA PHE A 51 8.00 0.55 -0.40
C PHE A 51 7.32 -0.71 -0.96
N GLY A 52 6.33 -0.54 -1.86
CA GLY A 52 5.74 -1.64 -2.61
C GLY A 52 6.76 -2.31 -3.55
N TRP A 53 7.56 -1.51 -4.25
CA TRP A 53 8.62 -2.01 -5.12
C TRP A 53 9.71 -2.74 -4.34
N PHE A 54 10.09 -2.21 -3.18
CA PHE A 54 11.04 -2.86 -2.29
C PHE A 54 10.56 -4.26 -1.88
N GLN A 55 9.29 -4.42 -1.49
CA GLN A 55 8.71 -5.72 -1.17
C GLN A 55 8.66 -6.65 -2.39
N ASP A 56 8.37 -6.12 -3.60
CA ASP A 56 8.37 -6.92 -4.82
C ASP A 56 9.77 -7.44 -5.17
N LEU A 57 10.80 -6.61 -4.94
CA LEU A 57 12.19 -7.00 -5.15
C LEU A 57 12.59 -8.13 -4.18
N LEU A 58 12.25 -7.99 -2.90
CA LEU A 58 12.50 -9.02 -1.89
C LEU A 58 11.78 -10.34 -2.23
N HIS A 59 10.55 -10.25 -2.74
CA HIS A 59 9.78 -11.42 -3.12
C HIS A 59 10.33 -12.16 -4.37
N LYS A 60 11.23 -11.54 -5.16
CA LYS A 60 11.95 -12.23 -6.26
C LYS A 60 13.01 -13.18 -5.78
N ILE A 61 13.52 -13.01 -4.54
CA ILE A 61 14.51 -13.91 -3.95
C ILE A 61 13.97 -15.35 -3.96
N PRO A 62 14.72 -16.34 -4.46
CA PRO A 62 14.28 -17.72 -4.48
C PRO A 62 14.10 -18.25 -3.05
N GLY A 63 12.96 -18.87 -2.78
CA GLY A 63 12.62 -19.41 -1.47
C GLY A 63 11.21 -20.01 -1.46
N LYS A 64 10.82 -20.62 -0.34
CA LYS A 64 9.46 -21.14 -0.12
C LYS A 64 8.49 -19.98 -0.07
N LYS A 65 7.53 -19.93 -1.00
CA LYS A 65 6.50 -18.90 -1.08
C LYS A 65 5.17 -19.46 -0.61
N PHE A 66 4.53 -18.74 0.30
CA PHE A 66 3.26 -19.15 0.88
C PHE A 66 2.12 -18.28 0.37
N SER A 67 0.98 -18.92 0.07
CA SER A 67 -0.26 -18.20 -0.23
C SER A 67 -0.88 -17.63 1.04
N THR A 68 -1.41 -16.40 0.95
CA THR A 68 -2.07 -15.73 2.06
C THR A 68 -3.58 -16.03 2.13
N GLN A 69 -4.09 -17.01 1.37
CA GLN A 69 -5.52 -17.34 1.32
C GLN A 69 -6.10 -17.73 2.69
N LYS A 70 -5.34 -18.45 3.51
CA LYS A 70 -5.75 -18.82 4.88
C LYS A 70 -5.73 -17.64 5.86
N LEU A 71 -4.97 -16.57 5.55
CA LEU A 71 -4.81 -15.37 6.38
C LEU A 71 -5.72 -14.21 5.96
N LYS A 72 -6.85 -14.51 5.29
CA LYS A 72 -7.83 -13.50 4.87
C LYS A 72 -8.31 -12.57 6.00
N PRO A 73 -8.62 -13.05 7.22
CA PRO A 73 -9.09 -12.18 8.30
C PRO A 73 -8.03 -11.14 8.71
N LEU A 74 -6.74 -11.44 8.54
CA LEU A 74 -5.66 -10.49 8.87
C LEU A 74 -5.69 -9.21 7.99
N ARG A 75 -6.40 -9.23 6.86
CA ARG A 75 -6.61 -8.05 6.01
C ARG A 75 -7.40 -6.94 6.70
N TYR A 76 -8.22 -7.27 7.70
CA TYR A 76 -8.96 -6.28 8.48
C TYR A 76 -8.06 -5.51 9.46
N LEU A 77 -6.89 -6.06 9.81
CA LEU A 77 -5.94 -5.41 10.72
C LEU A 77 -5.52 -4.01 10.23
N LYS A 78 -5.33 -3.81 8.92
CA LYS A 78 -4.98 -2.49 8.36
C LYS A 78 -6.07 -1.43 8.60
N TYR A 79 -7.37 -1.82 8.62
CA TYR A 79 -8.46 -0.90 8.91
C TYR A 79 -8.50 -0.55 10.39
N LEU A 80 -8.22 -1.52 11.26
CA LEU A 80 -8.09 -1.29 12.69
C LEU A 80 -6.90 -0.35 12.97
N ILE A 81 -5.77 -0.58 12.32
CA ILE A 81 -4.60 0.30 12.44
C ILE A 81 -4.93 1.71 11.93
N LEU A 82 -5.63 1.84 10.81
CA LEU A 82 -6.07 3.13 10.28
C LEU A 82 -6.96 3.85 11.30
N LEU A 83 -7.96 3.18 11.86
CA LEU A 83 -8.89 3.78 12.80
C LEU A 83 -8.19 4.19 14.11
N VAL A 84 -7.42 3.27 14.72
CA VAL A 84 -6.83 3.50 16.05
C VAL A 84 -5.59 4.39 15.95
N PHE A 85 -4.57 4.01 15.16
CA PHE A 85 -3.26 4.67 15.16
C PHE A 85 -3.16 5.91 14.28
N VAL A 86 -4.03 6.04 13.27
CA VAL A 86 -3.97 7.15 12.33
C VAL A 86 -5.03 8.21 12.63
N ILE A 87 -6.20 7.80 13.12
CA ILE A 87 -7.31 8.72 13.40
C ILE A 87 -7.45 8.96 14.90
N LEU A 88 -7.72 7.94 15.69
CA LEU A 88 -8.16 8.06 17.07
C LEU A 88 -7.04 8.55 18.00
N LEU A 89 -5.87 7.94 17.97
CA LEU A 89 -4.74 8.33 18.83
C LEU A 89 -4.25 9.75 18.56
N PRO A 90 -4.03 10.22 17.33
CA PRO A 90 -3.63 11.62 17.08
C PRO A 90 -4.67 12.64 17.51
N MET A 91 -5.98 12.27 17.53
CA MET A 91 -7.03 13.15 18.03
C MET A 91 -7.09 13.23 19.54
N LEU A 92 -6.84 12.12 20.24
CA LEU A 92 -6.96 12.02 21.70
C LEU A 92 -5.70 12.49 22.43
N VAL A 93 -4.53 12.20 21.87
CA VAL A 93 -3.23 12.52 22.49
C VAL A 93 -2.59 13.66 21.74
N THR A 94 -2.79 14.87 22.25
CA THR A 94 -2.17 16.09 21.74
C THR A 94 -0.96 16.48 22.60
N ASN A 95 0.09 16.97 21.96
CA ASN A 95 1.26 17.51 22.62
C ASN A 95 0.94 18.87 23.30
N SER A 96 1.86 19.35 24.15
CA SER A 96 1.78 20.68 24.79
C SER A 96 1.56 21.85 23.82
N ILE A 97 1.87 21.66 22.55
CA ILE A 97 1.68 22.65 21.45
C ILE A 97 0.29 22.49 20.79
N GLY A 98 -0.52 21.49 21.19
CA GLY A 98 -1.85 21.23 20.62
C GLY A 98 -1.82 20.48 19.28
N MET A 99 -0.71 19.84 18.93
CA MET A 99 -0.60 18.96 17.76
C MET A 99 -0.58 17.50 18.18
N GLY A 100 -1.33 16.66 17.48
CA GLY A 100 -1.35 15.22 17.70
C GLY A 100 -0.06 14.55 17.22
N ASP A 101 0.47 13.63 18.03
CA ASP A 101 1.64 12.84 17.65
C ASP A 101 1.30 11.85 16.52
N PRO A 102 2.16 11.71 15.50
CA PRO A 102 1.95 10.74 14.42
C PRO A 102 2.32 9.32 14.87
N PHE A 103 1.46 8.69 15.69
CA PHE A 103 1.71 7.41 16.33
C PHE A 103 2.08 6.29 15.35
N PHE A 104 1.39 6.17 14.22
CA PHE A 104 1.72 5.15 13.23
C PHE A 104 3.14 5.33 12.68
N CYS A 105 3.50 6.55 12.28
CA CYS A 105 4.84 6.84 11.75
C CYS A 105 5.92 6.70 12.82
N LYS A 106 5.61 7.02 14.08
CA LYS A 106 6.55 6.99 15.19
C LYS A 106 6.86 5.57 15.64
N TYR A 107 5.87 4.67 15.68
CA TYR A 107 6.02 3.34 16.29
C TYR A 107 5.94 2.17 15.30
N ILE A 108 5.10 2.23 14.26
CA ILE A 108 4.79 1.07 13.43
C ILE A 108 5.46 1.12 12.06
N CYS A 109 5.59 2.32 11.46
CA CYS A 109 6.04 2.44 10.07
C CYS A 109 7.53 2.08 9.89
N PRO A 110 7.88 1.02 9.14
CA PRO A 110 9.26 0.64 8.86
C PRO A 110 9.92 1.51 7.80
N GLN A 111 9.13 2.16 6.93
CA GLN A 111 9.63 3.00 5.83
C GLN A 111 10.51 4.16 6.33
N GLY A 112 10.14 4.75 7.47
CA GLY A 112 10.92 5.82 8.07
C GLY A 112 12.33 5.39 8.52
N VAL A 113 12.53 4.11 8.83
CA VAL A 113 13.86 3.57 9.12
C VAL A 113 14.61 3.32 7.82
N LEU A 114 13.96 2.69 6.84
CA LEU A 114 14.58 2.32 5.56
C LEU A 114 15.04 3.55 4.75
N GLU A 115 14.17 4.54 4.58
CA GLU A 115 14.41 5.70 3.72
C GLU A 115 14.98 6.92 4.47
N GLY A 116 14.84 6.94 5.78
CA GLY A 116 15.27 8.07 6.61
C GLY A 116 16.44 7.71 7.52
N ALA A 117 16.21 6.87 8.51
CA ALA A 117 17.19 6.67 9.59
C ALA A 117 18.48 5.97 9.11
N ILE A 118 18.36 4.99 8.20
CA ILE A 118 19.54 4.26 7.66
C ILE A 118 20.42 5.20 6.82
N PRO A 119 19.94 5.90 5.77
CA PRO A 119 20.79 6.80 4.99
C PRO A 119 21.42 7.92 5.83
N LEU A 120 20.63 8.52 6.76
CA LEU A 120 21.14 9.57 7.63
C LEU A 120 22.23 9.08 8.59
N SER A 121 22.06 7.88 9.16
CA SER A 121 23.04 7.31 10.09
C SER A 121 24.34 6.88 9.40
N LEU A 122 24.28 6.54 8.12
CA LEU A 122 25.48 6.26 7.32
C LEU A 122 26.25 7.55 6.97
N GLY A 123 25.52 8.65 6.70
CA GLY A 123 26.13 9.92 6.35
C GLY A 123 26.62 10.77 7.51
N ASN A 124 26.17 10.54 8.74
CA ASN A 124 26.44 11.43 9.87
C ASN A 124 26.68 10.68 11.19
N ALA A 125 27.92 10.76 11.71
CA ALA A 125 28.33 10.07 12.95
C ALA A 125 27.58 10.59 14.19
N ALA A 126 27.24 11.89 14.24
CA ALA A 126 26.48 12.48 15.34
C ALA A 126 25.07 11.92 15.44
N ILE A 127 24.41 11.64 14.31
CA ILE A 127 23.08 11.02 14.28
C ILE A 127 23.16 9.56 14.73
N ARG A 128 24.24 8.85 14.37
CA ARG A 128 24.46 7.47 14.78
C ARG A 128 24.56 7.32 16.30
N SER A 129 25.24 8.25 16.98
CA SER A 129 25.36 8.24 18.45
C SER A 129 24.05 8.60 19.16
N ALA A 130 23.16 9.36 18.49
CA ALA A 130 21.85 9.75 19.02
C ALA A 130 20.74 8.68 18.81
N LEU A 131 21.04 7.56 18.14
CA LEU A 131 20.06 6.49 17.89
C LEU A 131 19.71 5.77 19.21
N GLY A 132 18.49 5.99 19.68
CA GLY A 132 17.99 5.42 20.94
C GLY A 132 17.20 4.11 20.77
N LYS A 133 16.59 3.64 21.86
CA LYS A 133 15.79 2.41 21.93
C LYS A 133 14.67 2.34 20.88
N LEU A 134 14.09 3.48 20.49
CA LEU A 134 13.04 3.55 19.47
C LEU A 134 13.55 3.12 18.08
N PHE A 135 14.79 3.46 17.75
CA PHE A 135 15.42 3.01 16.50
C PHE A 135 15.58 1.49 16.47
N THR A 136 16.06 0.89 17.56
CA THR A 136 16.21 -0.57 17.68
C THR A 136 14.86 -1.27 17.51
N PHE A 137 13.82 -0.79 18.20
CA PHE A 137 12.47 -1.34 18.08
C PHE A 137 11.93 -1.28 16.62
N LYS A 138 12.07 -0.14 15.96
CA LYS A 138 11.63 0.02 14.55
C LYS A 138 12.48 -0.80 13.58
N SER A 139 13.77 -1.01 13.87
CA SER A 139 14.63 -1.87 13.06
C SER A 139 14.20 -3.34 13.16
N ILE A 140 13.75 -3.80 14.32
CA ILE A 140 13.17 -5.15 14.48
C ILE A 140 11.90 -5.28 13.61
N ILE A 141 11.02 -4.28 13.61
CA ILE A 141 9.83 -4.28 12.75
C ILE A 141 10.23 -4.33 11.28
N LEU A 142 11.23 -3.53 10.87
CA LEU A 142 11.73 -3.55 9.49
C LEU A 142 12.24 -4.93 9.09
N ILE A 143 13.08 -5.56 9.93
CA ILE A 143 13.61 -6.90 9.68
C ILE A 143 12.49 -7.92 9.57
N THR A 144 11.50 -7.86 10.47
CA THR A 144 10.31 -8.73 10.42
C THR A 144 9.55 -8.56 9.10
N VAL A 145 9.33 -7.32 8.66
CA VAL A 145 8.66 -7.05 7.38
C VAL A 145 9.50 -7.54 6.19
N VAL A 146 10.82 -7.42 6.24
CA VAL A 146 11.73 -7.94 5.20
C VAL A 146 11.62 -9.46 5.10
N VAL A 147 11.70 -10.18 6.21
CA VAL A 147 11.56 -11.65 6.25
C VAL A 147 10.19 -12.08 5.73
N LEU A 148 9.12 -11.42 6.22
CA LEU A 148 7.77 -11.70 5.74
C LEU A 148 7.60 -11.41 4.24
N SER A 149 8.30 -10.41 3.68
CA SER A 149 8.22 -10.06 2.26
C SER A 149 8.89 -11.08 1.34
N ILE A 150 9.87 -11.81 1.87
CA ILE A 150 10.47 -12.95 1.15
C ILE A 150 9.47 -14.12 1.07
N LEU A 151 8.76 -14.40 2.18
CA LEU A 151 7.83 -15.53 2.30
C LEU A 151 6.47 -15.24 1.65
N PHE A 152 5.93 -14.03 1.84
CA PHE A 152 4.60 -13.62 1.39
C PHE A 152 4.69 -12.44 0.43
N TYR A 153 3.78 -12.40 -0.54
CA TYR A 153 3.69 -11.27 -1.46
C TYR A 153 3.09 -10.04 -0.79
N ARG A 154 3.87 -8.97 -0.65
CA ARG A 154 3.48 -7.65 -0.09
C ARG A 154 2.74 -7.71 1.26
N PRO A 155 3.29 -8.36 2.30
CA PRO A 155 2.61 -8.54 3.58
C PRO A 155 2.27 -7.22 4.28
N PHE A 156 3.18 -6.23 4.26
CA PHE A 156 2.94 -4.93 4.84
C PHE A 156 1.74 -4.22 4.18
N CYS A 157 1.68 -4.22 2.84
CA CYS A 157 0.59 -3.60 2.10
C CYS A 157 -0.76 -4.32 2.27
N LYS A 158 -0.73 -5.64 2.54
CA LYS A 158 -1.94 -6.43 2.78
C LYS A 158 -2.51 -6.23 4.18
N TRP A 159 -1.65 -6.13 5.22
CA TRP A 159 -2.07 -6.29 6.61
C TRP A 159 -1.89 -5.06 7.48
N ILE A 160 -0.89 -4.23 7.21
CA ILE A 160 -0.47 -3.15 8.13
C ILE A 160 -0.68 -1.75 7.54
N CYS A 161 -0.50 -1.57 6.23
CA CYS A 161 -0.44 -0.25 5.63
C CYS A 161 -1.79 0.50 5.66
N PRO A 162 -1.91 1.63 6.39
CA PRO A 162 -3.14 2.41 6.47
C PRO A 162 -3.48 3.12 5.17
N LEU A 163 -2.48 3.55 4.39
CA LEU A 163 -2.70 4.12 3.05
C LEU A 163 -3.33 3.09 2.11
N GLY A 164 -2.88 1.83 2.21
CA GLY A 164 -3.51 0.70 1.51
C GLY A 164 -4.95 0.45 1.97
N ALA A 165 -5.31 0.75 3.23
CA ALA A 165 -6.68 0.68 3.71
C ALA A 165 -7.53 1.81 3.10
N ILE A 166 -7.05 3.05 3.09
CA ILE A 166 -7.76 4.20 2.48
C ILE A 166 -8.04 3.91 1.00
N TYR A 167 -7.03 3.61 0.20
CA TYR A 167 -7.22 3.35 -1.24
C TYR A 167 -8.05 2.10 -1.53
N SER A 168 -8.12 1.13 -0.62
CA SER A 168 -8.98 -0.04 -0.80
C SER A 168 -10.47 0.30 -0.73
N LEU A 169 -10.86 1.31 0.05
CA LEU A 169 -12.24 1.79 0.10
C LEU A 169 -12.67 2.37 -1.25
N PHE A 170 -11.76 3.13 -1.89
CA PHE A 170 -12.03 3.73 -3.20
C PHE A 170 -11.96 2.75 -4.37
N ASN A 171 -11.40 1.57 -4.19
CA ASN A 171 -11.11 0.65 -5.29
C ASN A 171 -12.36 0.18 -6.05
N LYS A 172 -13.54 0.16 -5.40
CA LYS A 172 -14.81 -0.20 -6.03
C LYS A 172 -15.41 0.93 -6.88
N ILE A 173 -15.16 2.18 -6.48
CA ILE A 173 -15.77 3.38 -7.09
C ILE A 173 -14.79 4.16 -7.98
N SER A 174 -13.54 3.73 -8.06
CA SER A 174 -12.50 4.42 -8.83
C SER A 174 -12.74 4.31 -10.32
N PHE A 175 -12.42 5.38 -11.04
CA PHE A 175 -12.57 5.49 -12.50
C PHE A 175 -11.71 4.48 -13.26
N LEU A 176 -10.50 4.19 -12.78
CA LEU A 176 -9.69 3.10 -13.31
C LEU A 176 -10.22 1.78 -12.74
N GLY A 177 -10.63 0.85 -13.57
CA GLY A 177 -11.15 -0.46 -13.19
C GLY A 177 -10.56 -1.58 -14.03
N ILE A 178 -10.88 -2.82 -13.65
CA ILE A 178 -10.66 -4.02 -14.45
C ILE A 178 -12.03 -4.51 -14.92
N LYS A 179 -12.18 -4.74 -16.20
CA LYS A 179 -13.38 -5.30 -16.83
C LYS A 179 -13.06 -6.67 -17.41
N ILE A 180 -14.01 -7.56 -17.33
CA ILE A 180 -13.95 -8.90 -17.93
C ILE A 180 -15.05 -8.96 -18.98
N GLU A 181 -14.69 -9.29 -20.22
CA GLU A 181 -15.64 -9.58 -21.29
C GLU A 181 -16.14 -11.02 -21.12
N ASN A 182 -17.41 -11.15 -20.75
CA ASN A 182 -18.01 -12.45 -20.52
C ASN A 182 -18.07 -13.31 -21.79
N ASP A 183 -18.25 -12.69 -22.95
CA ASP A 183 -18.34 -13.36 -24.26
C ASP A 183 -17.02 -14.05 -24.66
N LYS A 184 -15.88 -13.48 -24.22
CA LYS A 184 -14.56 -14.05 -24.48
C LYS A 184 -14.05 -14.94 -23.35
N CYS A 185 -14.68 -14.87 -22.19
CA CYS A 185 -14.21 -15.56 -20.99
C CYS A 185 -14.64 -17.02 -20.99
N ILE A 186 -13.68 -17.94 -21.05
CA ILE A 186 -13.91 -19.39 -21.00
C ILE A 186 -13.94 -19.98 -19.58
N GLY A 187 -13.87 -19.16 -18.54
CA GLY A 187 -13.94 -19.62 -17.13
C GLY A 187 -12.75 -20.44 -16.63
N CYS A 188 -11.61 -20.44 -17.30
CA CYS A 188 -10.43 -21.29 -16.98
C CYS A 188 -9.72 -20.99 -15.66
N GLN A 189 -10.09 -19.94 -14.94
CA GLN A 189 -9.55 -19.51 -13.63
C GLN A 189 -8.04 -19.22 -13.57
N GLN A 190 -7.32 -19.20 -14.68
CA GLN A 190 -5.89 -18.90 -14.70
C GLN A 190 -5.58 -17.52 -14.14
N CYS A 191 -6.43 -16.53 -14.39
CA CYS A 191 -6.34 -15.18 -13.83
C CYS A 191 -6.39 -15.16 -12.29
N THR A 192 -7.23 -15.99 -11.70
CA THR A 192 -7.34 -16.11 -10.23
C THR A 192 -6.11 -16.79 -9.64
N LYS A 193 -5.59 -17.85 -10.28
CA LYS A 193 -4.36 -18.54 -9.86
C LYS A 193 -3.13 -17.66 -9.97
N ALA A 194 -3.05 -16.81 -11.00
CA ALA A 194 -1.95 -15.87 -11.19
C ALA A 194 -2.00 -14.65 -10.26
N CYS A 195 -3.10 -14.45 -9.54
CA CYS A 195 -3.28 -13.28 -8.69
C CYS A 195 -2.46 -13.40 -7.40
N LYS A 196 -1.34 -12.68 -7.32
CA LYS A 196 -0.48 -12.63 -6.12
C LYS A 196 -1.13 -11.98 -4.89
N MET A 197 -2.22 -11.24 -5.11
CA MET A 197 -3.01 -10.64 -4.02
C MET A 197 -4.13 -11.56 -3.50
N ASP A 198 -4.22 -12.81 -4.01
CA ASP A 198 -5.23 -13.81 -3.63
C ASP A 198 -6.68 -13.29 -3.79
N VAL A 199 -6.93 -12.57 -4.89
CA VAL A 199 -8.26 -12.07 -5.26
C VAL A 199 -8.89 -13.02 -6.28
N ASN A 200 -10.18 -13.37 -6.10
CA ASN A 200 -10.93 -14.05 -7.14
C ASN A 200 -11.33 -13.04 -8.22
N VAL A 201 -10.53 -12.97 -9.28
CA VAL A 201 -10.69 -11.98 -10.35
C VAL A 201 -12.01 -12.16 -11.10
N LEU A 202 -12.47 -13.41 -11.29
CA LEU A 202 -13.70 -13.71 -12.01
C LEU A 202 -14.94 -13.22 -11.27
N LYS A 203 -14.99 -13.40 -9.94
CA LYS A 203 -16.15 -12.98 -9.14
C LYS A 203 -16.13 -11.49 -8.81
N THR A 204 -14.94 -10.95 -8.51
CA THR A 204 -14.78 -9.57 -8.03
C THR A 204 -13.54 -8.92 -8.64
N PRO A 205 -13.58 -8.47 -9.91
CA PRO A 205 -12.42 -7.89 -10.59
C PRO A 205 -11.89 -6.62 -9.89
N ASN A 206 -12.79 -5.79 -9.36
CA ASN A 206 -12.46 -4.56 -8.61
C ASN A 206 -12.49 -4.75 -7.09
N HIS A 207 -12.03 -5.92 -6.62
CA HIS A 207 -11.93 -6.20 -5.19
C HIS A 207 -11.08 -5.15 -4.45
N PRO A 208 -11.43 -4.78 -3.20
CA PRO A 208 -10.63 -3.83 -2.39
C PRO A 208 -9.14 -4.16 -2.28
N GLU A 209 -8.75 -5.45 -2.38
CA GLU A 209 -7.35 -5.87 -2.36
C GLU A 209 -6.66 -5.85 -3.73
N CYS A 210 -7.36 -5.60 -4.82
CA CYS A 210 -6.76 -5.58 -6.16
C CYS A 210 -5.87 -4.34 -6.34
N ILE A 211 -4.57 -4.53 -6.57
CA ILE A 211 -3.59 -3.46 -6.84
C ILE A 211 -3.46 -3.14 -8.34
N ARG A 212 -4.31 -3.73 -9.16
CA ARG A 212 -4.33 -3.53 -10.63
C ARG A 212 -2.98 -3.72 -11.31
N CYS A 213 -2.23 -4.72 -10.90
CA CYS A 213 -0.89 -5.01 -11.43
C CYS A 213 -0.87 -5.63 -12.83
N GLY A 214 -2.03 -5.97 -13.42
CA GLY A 214 -2.15 -6.54 -14.75
C GLY A 214 -1.72 -8.01 -14.91
N ALA A 215 -1.34 -8.71 -13.81
CA ALA A 215 -0.92 -10.12 -13.89
C ALA A 215 -2.01 -11.03 -14.46
N CYS A 216 -3.28 -10.77 -14.14
CA CYS A 216 -4.43 -11.52 -14.65
C CYS A 216 -4.62 -11.34 -16.18
N MET A 217 -4.29 -10.16 -16.71
CA MET A 217 -4.38 -9.87 -18.15
C MET A 217 -3.29 -10.63 -18.94
N LYS A 218 -2.06 -10.69 -18.36
CA LYS A 218 -0.93 -11.36 -19.03
C LYS A 218 -1.14 -12.85 -19.22
N VAL A 219 -1.88 -13.50 -18.32
CA VAL A 219 -2.11 -14.96 -18.35
C VAL A 219 -3.43 -15.35 -19.01
N CYS A 220 -4.24 -14.37 -19.44
CA CYS A 220 -5.51 -14.65 -20.07
C CYS A 220 -5.30 -15.12 -21.54
N PRO A 221 -5.65 -16.37 -21.90
CA PRO A 221 -5.42 -16.87 -23.26
C PRO A 221 -6.33 -16.24 -24.31
N LYS A 222 -7.49 -15.75 -23.88
CA LYS A 222 -8.51 -15.13 -24.76
C LYS A 222 -8.54 -13.60 -24.69
N ASP A 223 -7.57 -12.97 -24.00
CA ASP A 223 -7.52 -11.52 -23.80
C ASP A 223 -8.84 -10.90 -23.33
N ALA A 224 -9.61 -11.66 -22.51
CA ALA A 224 -10.93 -11.25 -22.03
C ALA A 224 -10.86 -10.21 -20.88
N ILE A 225 -9.67 -9.85 -20.41
CA ILE A 225 -9.48 -8.96 -19.25
C ILE A 225 -8.69 -7.72 -19.70
N HIS A 226 -9.27 -6.53 -19.47
CA HIS A 226 -8.61 -5.27 -19.81
C HIS A 226 -8.87 -4.20 -18.75
N TYR A 227 -8.14 -3.09 -18.84
CA TYR A 227 -8.40 -1.91 -18.03
C TYR A 227 -9.56 -1.13 -18.63
N GLN A 228 -10.39 -0.59 -17.74
CA GLN A 228 -11.45 0.34 -18.09
C GLN A 228 -11.19 1.66 -17.36
N PHE A 229 -11.31 2.79 -18.05
CA PHE A 229 -11.24 4.12 -17.47
C PHE A 229 -12.50 4.91 -17.84
N MET A 230 -13.24 5.38 -16.82
CA MET A 230 -14.50 6.11 -16.99
C MET A 230 -15.48 5.45 -17.97
N GLY A 231 -15.61 4.11 -17.90
CA GLY A 231 -16.51 3.37 -18.80
C GLY A 231 -15.94 3.06 -20.19
N LYS A 232 -14.80 3.66 -20.57
CA LYS A 232 -14.11 3.38 -21.85
C LYS A 232 -13.07 2.28 -21.66
N ASP A 233 -13.08 1.31 -22.54
CA ASP A 233 -12.14 0.19 -22.53
C ASP A 233 -10.76 0.67 -23.02
N MET A 234 -9.73 0.49 -22.21
CA MET A 234 -8.35 0.77 -22.60
C MET A 234 -7.72 -0.52 -23.12
N CYS A 235 -7.73 -0.71 -24.43
CA CYS A 235 -6.98 -1.79 -25.08
C CYS A 235 -5.49 -1.45 -25.04
N ILE A 236 -4.77 -1.96 -24.04
CA ILE A 236 -3.32 -1.97 -24.10
C ILE A 236 -2.94 -3.14 -25.01
N HIS A 237 -2.60 -2.82 -26.28
CA HIS A 237 -2.07 -3.81 -27.21
C HIS A 237 -0.92 -4.57 -26.54
N LYS A 238 -1.06 -5.89 -26.39
CA LYS A 238 0.07 -6.74 -26.09
C LYS A 238 1.12 -6.56 -27.19
N HIS A 239 2.25 -5.96 -26.87
CA HIS A 239 3.44 -6.22 -27.63
C HIS A 239 3.65 -7.75 -27.64
N LYS A 240 3.35 -8.39 -28.76
CA LYS A 240 3.80 -9.76 -29.04
C LYS A 240 5.33 -9.68 -29.01
N GLY A 241 5.91 -9.99 -27.86
CA GLY A 241 7.34 -10.23 -27.74
C GLY A 241 7.64 -11.40 -28.68
N THR A 242 8.34 -11.11 -29.76
CA THR A 242 9.05 -12.08 -30.58
C THR A 242 9.80 -13.04 -29.66
N LYS A 243 9.68 -14.30 -30.06
CA LYS A 243 10.34 -15.49 -29.47
C LYS A 243 11.82 -15.26 -29.20
#